data_bd042b6ece65b07e578f14df1c1b12d1
#
_entry.id   bd042b6ece65b07e578f14df1c1b12d1
#
_cell.length_a   1.000
_cell.length_b   1.000
_cell.length_c   1.000
_cell.angle_alpha   90.00
_cell.angle_beta   90.00
_cell.angle_gamma   90.00
#
_symmetry.space_group_name_H-M   'P 1'
#
loop_
_entity.id
_entity.type
_entity.pdbx_description
1 polymer ?
#
loop_
_entity_poly.entity_id
_entity_poly.type
_entity_poly.pdbx_seq_one_letter_code
_entity_poly.pdbx_strand_id
1 'polypeptide(L)'
;DKMVHPTYTYGKDGYVFFKLTKEPDFGEYHIAFVDAIEKIQKYCESRNVPFLFVFNPAKVTVLQDELPDGINYNNDWVKTFMSELDDRGINYVDNTSLLEEKTDEGEVVFNKKYNAGHWNDLGAFYGCNNILTKMQTWYPQLHINEKSEYNIKEKLNTTLQVSEFPIHEYEPIFELKSEVEDITKDYEDDLYVDDQ
;
A
#
# COMPACT_ATOMS: atom_id res chain seq x y z
N ASP A 1 -18.90 27.98 -7.15
CA ASP A 1 -18.76 26.79 -8.03
C ASP A 1 -17.39 26.19 -7.80
N LYS A 2 -17.32 25.12 -6.99
CA LYS A 2 -16.09 24.34 -6.87
C LYS A 2 -15.91 23.59 -8.20
N MET A 3 -14.89 23.90 -8.92
CA MET A 3 -14.55 23.24 -10.17
C MET A 3 -14.30 21.76 -9.88
N VAL A 4 -15.11 20.85 -10.43
CA VAL A 4 -14.96 19.42 -10.26
C VAL A 4 -13.78 18.99 -11.13
N HIS A 5 -12.66 18.66 -10.50
CA HIS A 5 -11.51 18.16 -11.25
C HIS A 5 -11.83 16.78 -11.86
N PRO A 6 -11.45 16.51 -13.11
CA PRO A 6 -11.78 15.23 -13.77
C PRO A 6 -11.12 14.01 -13.11
N THR A 7 -9.96 14.22 -12.46
CA THR A 7 -9.10 13.13 -11.96
C THR A 7 -9.03 13.07 -10.43
N TYR A 8 -9.27 14.18 -9.74
CA TYR A 8 -9.04 14.29 -8.30
C TYR A 8 -10.28 14.75 -7.54
N THR A 9 -10.34 14.35 -6.26
CA THR A 9 -11.25 14.86 -5.24
C THR A 9 -10.42 15.64 -4.22
N TYR A 10 -10.84 16.87 -3.92
CA TYR A 10 -10.18 17.71 -2.90
C TYR A 10 -10.84 17.48 -1.56
N GLY A 11 -10.04 17.03 -0.60
CA GLY A 11 -10.42 16.85 0.78
C GLY A 11 -10.32 18.13 1.60
N LYS A 12 -10.54 17.98 2.90
CA LYS A 12 -10.30 18.99 3.92
C LYS A 12 -8.81 19.28 4.03
N ASP A 13 -8.45 20.43 4.58
CA ASP A 13 -7.08 20.81 4.92
C ASP A 13 -6.02 20.63 3.81
N GLY A 14 -6.47 20.57 2.56
CA GLY A 14 -5.61 20.47 1.39
C GLY A 14 -5.25 19.03 0.99
N TYR A 15 -5.92 18.03 1.55
CA TYR A 15 -5.79 16.65 1.06
C TYR A 15 -6.28 16.51 -0.38
N VAL A 16 -5.59 15.66 -1.12
CA VAL A 16 -5.94 15.31 -2.51
C VAL A 16 -6.08 13.79 -2.60
N PHE A 17 -7.21 13.35 -3.13
CA PHE A 17 -7.52 11.96 -3.39
C PHE A 17 -7.73 11.74 -4.89
N PHE A 18 -7.64 10.51 -5.37
CA PHE A 18 -8.16 10.19 -6.68
C PHE A 18 -9.66 10.47 -6.73
N LYS A 19 -10.17 10.71 -7.92
CA LYS A 19 -11.61 10.91 -8.10
C LYS A 19 -12.36 9.71 -7.54
N LEU A 20 -13.22 9.99 -6.58
CA LEU A 20 -14.06 8.96 -5.99
C LEU A 20 -15.11 8.53 -7.01
N THR A 21 -15.20 7.24 -7.21
CA THR A 21 -16.25 6.57 -7.97
C THR A 21 -17.06 5.72 -7.01
N LYS A 22 -18.28 5.38 -7.40
CA LYS A 22 -19.04 4.40 -6.64
C LYS A 22 -18.30 3.07 -6.68
N GLU A 23 -17.92 2.57 -5.51
CA GLU A 23 -17.35 1.24 -5.39
C GLU A 23 -18.42 0.18 -5.75
N PRO A 24 -18.03 -0.91 -6.37
CA PRO A 24 -18.95 -2.00 -6.65
C PRO A 24 -19.38 -2.69 -5.34
N ASP A 25 -20.59 -3.19 -5.30
CA ASP A 25 -20.99 -4.12 -4.24
C ASP A 25 -20.24 -5.45 -4.41
N PHE A 26 -20.04 -6.18 -3.32
CA PHE A 26 -19.45 -7.52 -3.39
C PHE A 26 -20.30 -8.43 -4.29
N GLY A 27 -19.67 -9.12 -5.24
CA GLY A 27 -20.37 -9.93 -6.22
C GLY A 27 -19.47 -10.92 -6.95
N GLU A 28 -19.93 -11.44 -8.09
CA GLU A 28 -19.28 -12.52 -8.86
C GLU A 28 -17.81 -12.25 -9.18
N TYR A 29 -17.45 -10.99 -9.50
CA TYR A 29 -16.06 -10.61 -9.75
C TYR A 29 -15.16 -10.87 -8.55
N HIS A 30 -15.62 -10.49 -7.36
CA HIS A 30 -14.85 -10.66 -6.12
C HIS A 30 -14.73 -12.15 -5.76
N ILE A 31 -15.79 -12.92 -5.95
CA ILE A 31 -15.79 -14.38 -5.74
C ILE A 31 -14.78 -15.04 -6.68
N ALA A 32 -14.81 -14.67 -7.98
CA ALA A 32 -13.87 -15.21 -8.95
C ALA A 32 -12.41 -14.85 -8.61
N PHE A 33 -12.19 -13.66 -8.03
CA PHE A 33 -10.86 -13.25 -7.58
C PHE A 33 -10.39 -14.05 -6.37
N VAL A 34 -11.26 -14.28 -5.37
CA VAL A 34 -10.96 -15.16 -4.22
C VAL A 34 -10.68 -16.59 -4.70
N ASP A 35 -11.45 -17.11 -5.66
CA ASP A 35 -11.22 -18.44 -6.27
C ASP A 35 -9.83 -18.53 -6.91
N ALA A 36 -9.39 -17.47 -7.56
CA ALA A 36 -8.05 -17.40 -8.16
C ALA A 36 -6.94 -17.40 -7.09
N ILE A 37 -7.11 -16.60 -6.03
CA ILE A 37 -6.16 -16.55 -4.90
C ILE A 37 -6.05 -17.92 -4.23
N GLU A 38 -7.19 -18.58 -3.95
CA GLU A 38 -7.23 -19.92 -3.36
C GLU A 38 -6.48 -20.96 -4.23
N LYS A 39 -6.69 -20.90 -5.55
CA LYS A 39 -5.98 -21.81 -6.48
C LYS A 39 -4.48 -21.58 -6.46
N ILE A 40 -4.04 -20.31 -6.41
CA ILE A 40 -2.61 -19.96 -6.31
C ILE A 40 -2.04 -20.50 -5.00
N GLN A 41 -2.71 -20.29 -3.86
CA GLN A 41 -2.27 -20.82 -2.57
C GLN A 41 -2.11 -22.34 -2.62
N LYS A 42 -3.15 -23.08 -3.07
CA LYS A 42 -3.10 -24.54 -3.19
C LYS A 42 -1.99 -25.03 -4.12
N TYR A 43 -1.72 -24.29 -5.20
CA TYR A 43 -0.62 -24.60 -6.10
C TYR A 43 0.74 -24.44 -5.40
N CYS A 44 0.94 -23.35 -4.64
CA CYS A 44 2.15 -23.14 -3.85
C CYS A 44 2.32 -24.21 -2.77
N GLU A 45 1.27 -24.51 -2.02
CA GLU A 45 1.25 -25.54 -0.97
C GLU A 45 1.63 -26.92 -1.51
N SER A 46 1.15 -27.29 -2.71
CA SER A 46 1.50 -28.56 -3.37
C SER A 46 3.01 -28.68 -3.68
N ARG A 47 3.75 -27.59 -3.57
CA ARG A 47 5.21 -27.50 -3.78
C ARG A 47 5.98 -27.18 -2.51
N ASN A 48 5.32 -27.19 -1.36
CA ASN A 48 5.88 -26.76 -0.08
C ASN A 48 6.41 -25.31 -0.11
N VAL A 49 5.75 -24.43 -0.87
CA VAL A 49 6.05 -23.00 -0.92
C VAL A 49 4.96 -22.26 -0.15
N PRO A 50 5.28 -21.50 0.90
CA PRO A 50 4.32 -20.65 1.57
C PRO A 50 3.75 -19.60 0.60
N PHE A 51 2.48 -19.27 0.77
CA PHE A 51 1.79 -18.24 0.02
C PHE A 51 1.21 -17.21 0.99
N LEU A 52 1.31 -15.95 0.64
CA LEU A 52 0.72 -14.85 1.39
C LEU A 52 0.08 -13.84 0.43
N PHE A 53 -1.21 -13.62 0.59
CA PHE A 53 -1.91 -12.54 -0.07
C PHE A 53 -1.76 -11.26 0.77
N VAL A 54 -1.43 -10.13 0.15
CA VAL A 54 -1.29 -8.86 0.84
C VAL A 54 -2.31 -7.87 0.31
N PHE A 55 -3.12 -7.33 1.19
CA PHE A 55 -4.07 -6.26 0.91
C PHE A 55 -3.55 -4.95 1.52
N ASN A 56 -3.39 -3.95 0.68
CA ASN A 56 -2.96 -2.62 1.10
C ASN A 56 -4.08 -1.62 0.81
N PRO A 57 -4.50 -0.81 1.80
CA PRO A 57 -5.57 0.13 1.62
C PRO A 57 -5.16 1.30 0.72
N ALA A 58 -6.12 1.83 -0.02
CA ALA A 58 -5.95 3.12 -0.66
C ALA A 58 -5.97 4.25 0.38
N LYS A 59 -5.34 5.38 0.07
CA LYS A 59 -5.34 6.59 0.91
C LYS A 59 -6.74 6.99 1.39
N VAL A 60 -7.73 6.93 0.50
CA VAL A 60 -9.11 7.27 0.83
C VAL A 60 -9.73 6.35 1.88
N THR A 61 -9.30 5.11 1.95
CA THR A 61 -9.80 4.14 2.95
C THR A 61 -9.37 4.53 4.36
N VAL A 62 -8.10 4.93 4.50
CA VAL A 62 -7.51 5.28 5.80
C VAL A 62 -7.88 6.71 6.23
N LEU A 63 -8.00 7.64 5.29
CA LEU A 63 -8.21 9.06 5.55
C LEU A 63 -9.63 9.53 5.19
N GLN A 64 -10.66 8.75 5.54
CA GLN A 64 -12.06 9.09 5.21
C GLN A 64 -12.54 10.39 5.87
N ASP A 65 -12.05 10.71 7.06
CA ASP A 65 -12.40 11.94 7.79
C ASP A 65 -11.90 13.21 7.09
N GLU A 66 -10.92 13.07 6.22
CA GLU A 66 -10.37 14.15 5.40
C GLU A 66 -11.14 14.39 4.09
N LEU A 67 -12.19 13.61 3.83
CA LEU A 67 -13.04 13.82 2.67
C LEU A 67 -13.88 15.08 2.81
N PRO A 68 -14.30 15.70 1.71
CA PRO A 68 -15.19 16.88 1.74
C PRO A 68 -16.51 16.54 2.40
N ASP A 69 -17.10 17.49 3.10
CA ASP A 69 -18.41 17.32 3.72
C ASP A 69 -19.47 16.87 2.68
N GLY A 70 -20.26 15.89 3.06
CA GLY A 70 -21.30 15.32 2.22
C GLY A 70 -20.81 14.27 1.20
N ILE A 71 -19.53 13.96 1.18
CA ILE A 71 -18.98 12.82 0.44
C ILE A 71 -18.92 11.64 1.39
N ASN A 72 -19.59 10.56 1.03
CA ASN A 72 -19.51 9.29 1.74
C ASN A 72 -18.78 8.28 0.83
N TYR A 73 -17.64 7.81 1.28
CA TYR A 73 -16.91 6.72 0.62
C TYR A 73 -17.31 5.41 1.28
N ASN A 74 -17.77 4.46 0.49
CA ASN A 74 -18.16 3.14 0.96
C ASN A 74 -17.38 2.08 0.20
N ASN A 75 -16.65 1.26 0.93
CA ASN A 75 -15.94 0.09 0.45
C ASN A 75 -16.33 -1.18 1.25
N ASP A 76 -17.57 -1.28 1.68
CA ASP A 76 -18.08 -2.40 2.51
C ASP A 76 -17.84 -3.78 1.86
N TRP A 77 -17.66 -3.83 0.54
CA TRP A 77 -17.28 -5.06 -0.16
C TRP A 77 -15.98 -5.67 0.39
N VAL A 78 -15.06 -4.86 0.92
CA VAL A 78 -13.77 -5.32 1.47
C VAL A 78 -14.00 -6.24 2.67
N LYS A 79 -14.94 -5.91 3.56
CA LYS A 79 -15.26 -6.76 4.72
C LYS A 79 -15.71 -8.16 4.30
N THR A 80 -16.59 -8.22 3.29
CA THR A 80 -17.07 -9.50 2.76
C THR A 80 -15.93 -10.25 2.07
N PHE A 81 -15.08 -9.53 1.33
CA PHE A 81 -13.91 -10.11 0.68
C PHE A 81 -12.94 -10.73 1.71
N MET A 82 -12.64 -10.04 2.80
CA MET A 82 -11.77 -10.57 3.86
C MET A 82 -12.40 -11.78 4.55
N SER A 83 -13.73 -11.76 4.78
CA SER A 83 -14.44 -12.93 5.32
C SER A 83 -14.34 -14.14 4.41
N GLU A 84 -14.43 -13.96 3.09
CA GLU A 84 -14.23 -15.04 2.11
C GLU A 84 -12.80 -15.61 2.15
N LEU A 85 -11.78 -14.77 2.38
CA LEU A 85 -10.41 -15.24 2.55
C LEU A 85 -10.28 -16.11 3.82
N ASP A 86 -10.87 -15.67 4.94
CA ASP A 86 -10.90 -16.42 6.20
C ASP A 86 -11.62 -17.75 6.07
N ASP A 87 -12.81 -17.74 5.47
CA ASP A 87 -13.65 -18.95 5.31
C ASP A 87 -12.96 -20.03 4.46
N ARG A 88 -12.06 -19.62 3.56
CA ARG A 88 -11.28 -20.52 2.70
C ARG A 88 -9.89 -20.83 3.24
N GLY A 89 -9.53 -20.30 4.40
CA GLY A 89 -8.22 -20.50 5.02
C GLY A 89 -7.06 -19.95 4.21
N ILE A 90 -7.29 -18.83 3.48
CA ILE A 90 -6.25 -18.17 2.72
C ILE A 90 -5.36 -17.40 3.68
N ASN A 91 -4.04 -17.56 3.52
CA ASN A 91 -3.08 -16.76 4.27
C ASN A 91 -3.03 -15.34 3.70
N TYR A 92 -3.35 -14.35 4.52
CA TYR A 92 -3.26 -12.95 4.10
C TYR A 92 -2.78 -12.01 5.20
N VAL A 93 -2.40 -10.82 4.80
CA VAL A 93 -2.18 -9.63 5.63
C VAL A 93 -3.03 -8.50 5.07
N ASP A 94 -3.82 -7.88 5.92
CA ASP A 94 -4.50 -6.61 5.65
C ASP A 94 -3.81 -5.50 6.45
N ASN A 95 -3.25 -4.52 5.74
CA ASN A 95 -2.56 -3.39 6.34
C ASN A 95 -3.49 -2.23 6.71
N THR A 96 -4.80 -2.36 6.50
CA THR A 96 -5.75 -1.26 6.71
C THR A 96 -5.75 -0.78 8.16
N SER A 97 -6.06 -1.66 9.10
CA SER A 97 -6.13 -1.29 10.53
C SER A 97 -4.80 -0.80 11.10
N LEU A 98 -3.68 -1.36 10.63
CA LEU A 98 -2.35 -0.87 11.02
C LEU A 98 -2.12 0.58 10.59
N LEU A 99 -2.46 0.92 9.35
CA LEU A 99 -2.24 2.27 8.84
C LEU A 99 -3.24 3.28 9.43
N GLU A 100 -4.46 2.85 9.76
CA GLU A 100 -5.42 3.65 10.53
C GLU A 100 -4.85 3.95 11.92
N GLU A 101 -4.37 2.92 12.65
CA GLU A 101 -3.74 3.10 13.97
C GLU A 101 -2.56 4.08 13.91
N LYS A 102 -1.67 3.94 12.93
CA LYS A 102 -0.53 4.85 12.78
C LYS A 102 -0.95 6.29 12.47
N THR A 103 -2.01 6.46 11.68
CA THR A 103 -2.60 7.77 11.43
C THR A 103 -3.19 8.38 12.70
N ASP A 104 -3.89 7.60 13.51
CA ASP A 104 -4.45 8.03 14.81
C ASP A 104 -3.36 8.40 15.83
N GLU A 105 -2.18 7.75 15.75
CA GLU A 105 -0.98 8.10 16.51
C GLU A 105 -0.31 9.39 16.03
N GLY A 106 -0.79 9.97 14.92
CA GLY A 106 -0.25 11.21 14.33
C GLY A 106 0.88 10.99 13.33
N GLU A 107 1.13 9.75 12.91
CA GLU A 107 2.12 9.45 11.88
C GLU A 107 1.57 9.78 10.48
N VAL A 108 2.36 10.45 9.65
CA VAL A 108 1.95 10.83 8.29
C VAL A 108 2.33 9.72 7.32
N VAL A 109 1.51 8.67 7.27
CA VAL A 109 1.72 7.49 6.41
C VAL A 109 1.23 7.67 4.97
N PHE A 110 0.46 8.73 4.72
CA PHE A 110 0.06 9.22 3.39
C PHE A 110 0.32 10.71 3.29
N ASN A 111 0.90 11.16 2.20
CA ASN A 111 1.10 12.59 1.96
C ASN A 111 -0.24 13.29 1.67
N LYS A 112 -0.37 14.57 2.03
CA LYS A 112 -1.62 15.32 1.80
C LYS A 112 -1.93 15.48 0.32
N LYS A 113 -0.97 15.94 -0.48
CA LYS A 113 -1.15 16.29 -1.89
C LYS A 113 -0.41 15.38 -2.82
N TYR A 114 0.87 15.11 -2.52
CA TYR A 114 1.68 14.23 -3.35
C TYR A 114 1.17 12.80 -3.26
N ASN A 115 0.95 12.18 -4.40
CA ASN A 115 0.36 10.85 -4.52
C ASN A 115 -1.06 10.73 -3.93
N ALA A 116 -2.06 10.84 -4.78
CA ALA A 116 -3.47 10.86 -4.39
C ALA A 116 -4.02 9.52 -3.85
N GLY A 117 -3.28 8.43 -3.98
CA GLY A 117 -3.78 7.09 -3.62
C GLY A 117 -2.85 6.20 -2.81
N HIS A 118 -1.54 6.40 -2.89
CA HIS A 118 -0.55 5.49 -2.32
C HIS A 118 0.04 6.02 -1.00
N TRP A 119 0.45 5.13 -0.10
CA TRP A 119 1.26 5.48 1.06
C TRP A 119 2.63 6.05 0.67
N ASN A 120 3.28 6.75 1.60
CA ASN A 120 4.67 7.18 1.49
C ASN A 120 5.63 6.12 2.07
N ASP A 121 6.93 6.41 2.12
CA ASP A 121 7.94 5.47 2.64
C ASP A 121 7.69 5.09 4.10
N LEU A 122 7.13 5.97 4.92
CA LEU A 122 6.79 5.65 6.30
C LEU A 122 5.65 4.63 6.38
N GLY A 123 4.60 4.82 5.57
CA GLY A 123 3.52 3.85 5.46
C GLY A 123 4.01 2.50 4.92
N ALA A 124 4.91 2.54 3.91
CA ALA A 124 5.55 1.35 3.37
C ALA A 124 6.40 0.62 4.42
N PHE A 125 7.15 1.35 5.27
CA PHE A 125 7.93 0.78 6.36
C PHE A 125 7.05 -0.01 7.34
N TYR A 126 5.92 0.56 7.78
CA TYR A 126 5.00 -0.15 8.67
C TYR A 126 4.34 -1.35 7.99
N GLY A 127 3.84 -1.18 6.76
CA GLY A 127 3.19 -2.25 6.02
C GLY A 127 4.14 -3.41 5.70
N CYS A 128 5.39 -3.11 5.33
CA CYS A 128 6.42 -4.12 5.10
C CYS A 128 6.72 -4.92 6.37
N ASN A 129 6.89 -4.25 7.50
CA ASN A 129 7.15 -4.92 8.78
C ASN A 129 5.98 -5.82 9.22
N ASN A 130 4.74 -5.43 8.95
CA ASN A 130 3.58 -6.28 9.20
C ASN A 130 3.61 -7.56 8.33
N ILE A 131 3.96 -7.42 7.06
CA ILE A 131 4.17 -8.55 6.14
C ILE A 131 5.28 -9.47 6.67
N LEU A 132 6.45 -8.92 7.02
CA LEU A 132 7.57 -9.69 7.54
C LEU A 132 7.20 -10.42 8.84
N THR A 133 6.45 -9.78 9.73
CA THR A 133 5.94 -10.41 10.96
C THR A 133 5.06 -11.61 10.65
N LYS A 134 4.17 -11.51 9.67
CA LYS A 134 3.38 -12.65 9.23
C LYS A 134 4.25 -13.74 8.62
N MET A 135 5.24 -13.38 7.81
CA MET A 135 6.16 -14.33 7.19
C MET A 135 7.05 -15.06 8.19
N GLN A 136 7.33 -14.47 9.36
CA GLN A 136 8.06 -15.17 10.44
C GLN A 136 7.36 -16.43 10.92
N THR A 137 6.07 -16.62 10.64
CA THR A 137 5.37 -17.89 10.93
C THR A 137 5.94 -19.07 10.15
N TRP A 138 6.55 -18.82 8.97
CA TRP A 138 7.23 -19.83 8.15
C TRP A 138 8.75 -19.73 8.22
N TYR A 139 9.25 -18.50 8.38
CA TYR A 139 10.69 -18.17 8.38
C TYR A 139 11.04 -17.35 9.62
N PRO A 140 11.15 -17.99 10.81
CA PRO A 140 11.35 -17.27 12.08
C PRO A 140 12.62 -16.39 12.12
N GLN A 141 13.57 -16.64 11.22
CA GLN A 141 14.84 -15.89 11.12
C GLN A 141 14.72 -14.56 10.35
N LEU A 142 13.55 -14.29 9.73
CA LEU A 142 13.39 -13.03 9.02
C LEU A 142 13.55 -11.85 9.97
N HIS A 143 14.33 -10.88 9.53
CA HIS A 143 14.54 -9.65 10.25
C HIS A 143 13.32 -8.72 10.11
N ILE A 144 12.91 -8.10 11.20
CA ILE A 144 11.93 -7.02 11.20
C ILE A 144 12.71 -5.71 11.25
N ASN A 145 12.48 -4.83 10.29
CA ASN A 145 13.24 -3.61 10.15
C ASN A 145 12.98 -2.64 11.31
N GLU A 146 14.02 -1.99 11.78
CA GLU A 146 13.94 -0.91 12.78
C GLU A 146 14.18 0.45 12.11
N LYS A 147 13.45 1.50 12.55
CA LYS A 147 13.68 2.87 12.04
C LYS A 147 15.15 3.32 12.21
N SER A 148 15.82 2.78 13.24
CA SER A 148 17.24 3.04 13.52
C SER A 148 18.19 2.57 12.42
N GLU A 149 17.77 1.67 11.55
CA GLU A 149 18.57 1.12 10.45
C GLU A 149 18.55 2.03 9.21
N TYR A 150 17.71 3.05 9.22
CA TYR A 150 17.53 3.97 8.10
C TYR A 150 18.07 5.37 8.38
N ASN A 151 18.61 6.01 7.36
CA ASN A 151 18.75 7.46 7.29
C ASN A 151 17.41 8.02 6.79
N ILE A 152 16.63 8.61 7.69
CA ILE A 152 15.35 9.21 7.32
C ILE A 152 15.64 10.64 6.89
N LYS A 153 15.36 10.93 5.62
CA LYS A 153 15.51 12.24 4.99
C LYS A 153 14.15 12.77 4.59
N GLU A 154 14.10 14.06 4.30
CA GLU A 154 12.91 14.69 3.72
C GLU A 154 13.18 15.02 2.25
N LYS A 155 12.30 14.58 1.37
CA LYS A 155 12.30 14.92 -0.05
C LYS A 155 11.17 15.90 -0.33
N LEU A 156 11.50 17.02 -0.93
CA LEU A 156 10.52 17.99 -1.38
C LEU A 156 9.93 17.56 -2.72
N ASN A 157 8.62 17.35 -2.74
CA ASN A 157 7.85 17.14 -3.96
C ASN A 157 7.23 18.45 -4.43
N THR A 158 7.47 18.78 -5.70
CA THR A 158 6.92 19.99 -6.34
C THR A 158 6.26 19.61 -7.65
N THR A 159 5.15 20.30 -7.98
CA THR A 159 4.58 20.21 -9.32
C THR A 159 5.29 21.16 -10.28
N LEU A 160 5.28 20.81 -11.56
CA LEU A 160 5.66 21.73 -12.62
C LEU A 160 4.75 22.97 -12.61
N GLN A 161 5.28 24.12 -13.02
CA GLN A 161 4.65 25.44 -12.93
C GLN A 161 3.28 25.58 -13.64
N VAL A 162 2.89 24.63 -14.47
CA VAL A 162 1.62 24.61 -15.21
C VAL A 162 0.52 23.80 -14.52
N SER A 163 0.76 23.30 -13.32
CA SER A 163 -0.28 22.56 -12.58
C SER A 163 -1.25 23.50 -11.90
N GLU A 164 -2.54 23.29 -12.06
CA GLU A 164 -3.61 23.99 -11.30
C GLU A 164 -3.51 23.73 -9.79
N PHE A 165 -2.71 22.73 -9.39
CA PHE A 165 -2.49 22.33 -8.00
C PHE A 165 -1.00 22.39 -7.67
N PRO A 166 -0.54 23.52 -7.11
CA PRO A 166 0.83 23.59 -6.65
C PRO A 166 1.02 22.59 -5.50
N ILE A 167 1.85 21.58 -5.75
CA ILE A 167 2.39 20.71 -4.71
C ILE A 167 3.69 21.36 -4.23
N HIS A 168 3.79 21.53 -2.92
CA HIS A 168 5.00 21.89 -2.20
C HIS A 168 4.90 21.16 -0.88
N GLU A 169 5.36 19.91 -0.85
CA GLU A 169 5.14 18.99 0.26
C GLU A 169 6.38 18.14 0.48
N TYR A 170 6.80 18.04 1.73
CA TYR A 170 7.87 17.14 2.12
C TYR A 170 7.30 15.76 2.41
N GLU A 171 8.05 14.74 2.00
CA GLU A 171 7.77 13.35 2.36
C GLU A 171 9.02 12.70 2.96
N PRO A 172 8.85 11.76 3.91
CA PRO A 172 9.96 10.99 4.44
C PRO A 172 10.50 10.02 3.37
N ILE A 173 11.83 9.94 3.28
CA ILE A 173 12.54 8.96 2.47
C ILE A 173 13.39 8.12 3.40
N PHE A 174 13.27 6.81 3.31
CA PHE A 174 13.97 5.84 4.12
C PHE A 174 15.13 5.22 3.32
N GLU A 175 16.36 5.61 3.64
CA GLU A 175 17.56 5.04 3.05
C GLU A 175 18.25 4.11 4.06
N LEU A 176 18.50 2.86 3.71
CA LEU A 176 19.25 1.94 4.57
C LEU A 176 20.64 2.50 4.89
N LYS A 177 21.06 2.38 6.14
CA LYS A 177 22.40 2.81 6.60
C LYS A 177 23.51 1.84 6.23
N SER A 178 23.18 0.54 6.14
CA SER A 178 24.15 -0.45 5.69
C SER A 178 24.35 -0.28 4.17
N GLU A 179 25.60 -0.30 3.73
CA GLU A 179 25.87 -0.70 2.35
C GLU A 179 25.34 -2.14 2.21
N VAL A 180 24.10 -2.28 1.75
CA VAL A 180 23.71 -3.52 1.11
C VAL A 180 24.67 -3.60 -0.06
N GLU A 181 25.63 -4.54 -0.02
CA GLU A 181 26.36 -4.91 -1.21
C GLU A 181 25.34 -4.99 -2.31
N ASP A 182 25.56 -4.25 -3.37
CA ASP A 182 24.59 -4.05 -4.44
C ASP A 182 24.38 -5.41 -5.13
N ILE A 183 23.48 -6.21 -4.56
CA ILE A 183 23.14 -7.54 -5.06
C ILE A 183 22.63 -7.43 -6.50
N THR A 184 22.22 -6.23 -6.93
CA THR A 184 21.79 -5.99 -8.30
C THR A 184 22.95 -6.09 -9.29
N LYS A 185 24.18 -5.79 -8.89
CA LYS A 185 25.36 -5.94 -9.75
C LYS A 185 25.67 -7.39 -10.11
N ASP A 186 25.45 -8.32 -9.18
CA ASP A 186 25.70 -9.74 -9.43
C ASP A 186 24.63 -10.37 -10.33
N TYR A 187 23.43 -9.78 -10.42
CA TYR A 187 22.36 -10.28 -11.27
C TYR A 187 22.35 -9.66 -12.68
N GLU A 188 22.94 -8.48 -12.89
CA GLU A 188 23.02 -7.88 -14.22
C GLU A 188 23.96 -8.68 -15.16
N ASP A 189 24.98 -9.30 -14.61
CA ASP A 189 25.94 -10.11 -15.41
C ASP A 189 25.38 -11.51 -15.79
N ASP A 190 24.42 -12.03 -15.02
CA ASP A 190 23.80 -13.35 -15.27
C ASP A 190 22.58 -13.30 -16.21
N LEU A 191 22.06 -12.12 -16.53
CA LEU A 191 20.87 -11.96 -17.39
C LEU A 191 21.18 -11.81 -18.89
N TYR A 192 22.44 -11.70 -19.26
CA TYR A 192 22.85 -11.78 -20.68
C TYR A 192 23.08 -13.23 -21.06
N VAL A 193 22.00 -13.95 -21.38
CA VAL A 193 22.08 -15.18 -22.13
C VAL A 193 22.50 -14.81 -23.57
N ASP A 194 23.72 -15.16 -23.95
CA ASP A 194 24.16 -15.06 -25.33
C ASP A 194 23.18 -15.81 -26.25
N ASP A 195 22.46 -15.07 -27.06
CA ASP A 195 21.78 -15.61 -28.25
C ASP A 195 22.86 -15.97 -29.28
N GLN A 196 23.32 -17.24 -29.27
CA GLN A 196 23.99 -17.86 -30.37
C GLN A 196 23.15 -18.94 -30.99
#